data_1c4d5ae7f2b6f0f968076e60b03adb56
#
_entry.id   1c4d5ae7f2b6f0f968076e60b03adb56
#
_cell.length_a   1.000
_cell.length_b   1.000
_cell.length_c   1.000
_cell.angle_alpha   90.00
_cell.angle_beta   90.00
_cell.angle_gamma   90.00
#
_symmetry.space_group_name_H-M   'P 1'
#
loop_
_entity.id
_entity.type
_entity.pdbx_description
1 polymer ?
#
loop_
_entity_poly.entity_id
_entity_poly.type
_entity_poly.pdbx_seq_one_letter_code
_entity_poly.pdbx_strand_id
1 'polypeptide(L)'
;CSYGVSVNSGEFSGMKTEDAKKAILDKLSKLGKGGEKVNYRIRDWSVSRQRYWGAPIPMIHCPHCGTVPVPEKDLPVSLPYDVKFSPDGKSPLGSCEQFMNVKCPVCGADAKRDPDTLDTFVCSSWYYLRYADSKNAEKAFDKDKVDKMLPVDKYVGGAEHACSHLLYSRFITKALKDMGYIDFDEPFLSLVHQGVILGPDGTRMSKSKGNIINPDKYIAEYGSDIFRLYLMFGFSYTEGGSWNEEGLKSIAKFADRLERAITHAKDYAEKAVSPAGEKELAYALNYAIKNISENLESFSFNTAVARLMELVNVMYKVDGCVSKKSYEDTAKTVIRLIAPMMPHVAEELYHEFGGEGFIMDAEYPVFDPLKLVKDEVELALQINSRVKSKIVVPTSATPKEIEALALADEKVVSLLEGKTPKKVIVIPGRIVNIVV
;
A
#
# COMPACT_ATOMS: atom_id res chain seq x y z
N CYS A 1 19.73 -25.43 22.93
CA CYS A 1 18.95 -26.64 22.56
C CYS A 1 17.58 -26.54 23.18
N SER A 2 16.53 -26.43 22.36
CA SER A 2 15.14 -26.33 22.82
C SER A 2 14.50 -27.70 23.13
N TYR A 3 15.13 -28.80 22.72
CA TYR A 3 14.64 -30.16 22.92
C TYR A 3 15.79 -31.07 23.31
N GLY A 4 15.61 -31.84 24.39
CA GLY A 4 16.58 -32.79 24.87
C GLY A 4 16.04 -33.57 26.06
N VAL A 5 16.86 -34.47 26.56
CA VAL A 5 16.61 -35.21 27.79
C VAL A 5 17.73 -34.85 28.78
N SER A 6 17.36 -34.53 30.01
CA SER A 6 18.31 -34.20 31.07
C SER A 6 19.17 -35.40 31.43
N VAL A 7 20.50 -35.19 31.46
CA VAL A 7 21.47 -36.22 31.87
C VAL A 7 22.35 -35.68 32.99
N ASN A 8 22.82 -36.51 33.88
CA ASN A 8 23.67 -36.14 35.02
C ASN A 8 23.04 -35.05 35.93
N SER A 9 21.71 -35.05 36.06
CA SER A 9 20.93 -34.01 36.75
C SER A 9 20.25 -34.56 38.03
N GLY A 10 20.78 -35.59 38.65
CA GLY A 10 20.19 -36.24 39.83
C GLY A 10 18.78 -36.73 39.55
N GLU A 11 17.82 -36.34 40.38
CA GLU A 11 16.41 -36.72 40.29
C GLU A 11 15.72 -36.23 38.99
N PHE A 12 16.29 -35.27 38.26
CA PHE A 12 15.77 -34.77 37.02
C PHE A 12 16.32 -35.45 35.77
N SER A 13 17.24 -36.43 35.96
CA SER A 13 17.84 -37.23 34.87
C SER A 13 16.75 -38.08 34.18
N GLY A 14 16.76 -38.14 32.85
CA GLY A 14 15.78 -38.85 32.05
C GLY A 14 14.52 -38.07 31.71
N MET A 15 14.33 -36.88 32.29
CA MET A 15 13.18 -36.01 31.98
C MET A 15 13.41 -35.25 30.70
N LYS A 16 12.34 -35.06 29.91
CA LYS A 16 12.34 -34.13 28.76
C LYS A 16 12.55 -32.72 29.24
N THR A 17 13.11 -31.84 28.39
CA THR A 17 13.46 -30.45 28.74
C THR A 17 12.31 -29.70 29.45
N GLU A 18 11.07 -29.79 28.95
CA GLU A 18 9.94 -29.04 29.54
C GLU A 18 9.53 -29.63 30.92
N ASP A 19 9.53 -30.94 31.07
CA ASP A 19 9.20 -31.58 32.33
C ASP A 19 10.29 -31.31 33.38
N ALA A 20 11.57 -31.34 32.95
CA ALA A 20 12.71 -31.03 33.82
C ALA A 20 12.64 -29.56 34.30
N LYS A 21 12.32 -28.60 33.42
CA LYS A 21 12.13 -27.18 33.80
C LYS A 21 11.09 -27.02 34.89
N LYS A 22 9.91 -27.63 34.73
CA LYS A 22 8.85 -27.57 35.72
C LYS A 22 9.28 -28.17 37.06
N ALA A 23 9.83 -29.37 37.04
CA ALA A 23 10.26 -30.06 38.25
C ALA A 23 11.36 -29.29 39.00
N ILE A 24 12.32 -28.67 38.27
CA ILE A 24 13.36 -27.82 38.86
C ILE A 24 12.76 -26.56 39.48
N LEU A 25 11.85 -25.88 38.76
CA LEU A 25 11.19 -24.68 39.26
C LEU A 25 10.37 -24.98 40.53
N ASP A 26 9.61 -26.08 40.55
CA ASP A 26 8.85 -26.53 41.71
C ASP A 26 9.75 -26.79 42.91
N LYS A 27 10.90 -27.44 42.70
CA LYS A 27 11.88 -27.68 43.75
C LYS A 27 12.49 -26.39 44.29
N LEU A 28 12.89 -25.46 43.39
CA LEU A 28 13.48 -24.18 43.79
C LEU A 28 12.44 -23.33 44.56
N SER A 29 11.19 -23.34 44.14
CA SER A 29 10.10 -22.64 44.82
C SER A 29 9.87 -23.21 46.22
N LYS A 30 9.80 -24.54 46.36
CA LYS A 30 9.67 -25.20 47.69
C LYS A 30 10.83 -24.92 48.62
N LEU A 31 12.04 -24.74 48.11
CA LEU A 31 13.21 -24.38 48.89
C LEU A 31 13.34 -22.87 49.16
N GLY A 32 12.45 -22.05 48.68
CA GLY A 32 12.53 -20.59 48.80
C GLY A 32 13.73 -19.95 48.06
N LYS A 33 14.37 -20.70 47.12
CA LYS A 33 15.60 -20.25 46.43
C LYS A 33 15.39 -19.70 45.03
N GLY A 34 14.16 -19.75 44.53
CA GLY A 34 13.82 -19.24 43.22
C GLY A 34 12.38 -19.59 42.82
N GLY A 35 11.91 -19.08 41.72
CA GLY A 35 10.58 -19.32 41.15
C GLY A 35 10.48 -18.87 39.73
N GLU A 36 9.33 -19.09 39.12
CA GLU A 36 9.06 -18.62 37.78
C GLU A 36 8.97 -17.09 37.75
N LYS A 37 9.64 -16.48 36.78
CA LYS A 37 9.54 -15.04 36.52
C LYS A 37 9.32 -14.82 35.04
N VAL A 38 8.22 -14.12 34.73
CA VAL A 38 7.94 -13.67 33.37
C VAL A 38 8.74 -12.40 33.07
N ASN A 39 9.54 -12.43 32.02
CA ASN A 39 10.25 -11.26 31.53
C ASN A 39 9.69 -10.93 30.16
N TYR A 40 9.15 -9.72 30.01
CA TYR A 40 8.69 -9.23 28.73
C TYR A 40 9.88 -8.73 27.91
N ARG A 41 9.89 -9.04 26.60
CA ARG A 41 10.92 -8.53 25.67
C ARG A 41 10.65 -7.11 25.21
N ILE A 42 9.38 -6.67 25.31
CA ILE A 42 9.00 -5.31 25.02
C ILE A 42 9.42 -4.40 26.17
N ARG A 43 9.96 -3.23 25.84
CA ARG A 43 10.29 -2.19 26.82
C ARG A 43 9.08 -1.33 27.09
N ASP A 44 9.01 -0.71 28.26
CA ASP A 44 7.98 0.25 28.60
C ASP A 44 7.97 1.41 27.60
N TRP A 45 6.79 1.88 27.28
CA TRP A 45 6.61 2.99 26.36
C TRP A 45 6.63 4.30 27.12
N SER A 46 7.21 5.33 26.49
CA SER A 46 7.06 6.68 26.98
C SER A 46 5.66 7.18 26.67
N VAL A 47 4.93 7.62 27.69
CA VAL A 47 3.58 8.19 27.55
C VAL A 47 3.64 9.71 27.42
N SER A 48 4.69 10.33 27.95
CA SER A 48 4.83 11.79 28.05
C SER A 48 6.02 12.33 27.28
N ARG A 49 5.92 13.60 26.91
CA ARG A 49 6.98 14.40 26.28
C ARG A 49 7.06 15.77 26.93
N GLN A 50 8.27 16.25 27.19
CA GLN A 50 8.56 17.58 27.67
C GLN A 50 8.56 18.57 26.49
N ARG A 51 7.40 18.70 25.84
CA ARG A 51 7.18 19.55 24.66
C ARG A 51 5.96 20.43 24.84
N TYR A 52 5.97 21.58 24.17
CA TYR A 52 4.79 22.45 24.13
C TYR A 52 3.67 21.83 23.27
N TRP A 53 4.00 21.42 22.03
CA TRP A 53 3.01 20.93 21.08
C TRP A 53 2.63 19.48 21.33
N GLY A 54 1.39 19.26 21.68
CA GLY A 54 0.79 17.97 21.96
C GLY A 54 -0.46 18.12 22.84
N ALA A 55 -1.17 17.03 23.07
CA ALA A 55 -2.28 17.02 24.01
C ALA A 55 -1.74 17.06 25.46
N PRO A 56 -2.07 18.08 26.26
CA PRO A 56 -1.65 18.11 27.66
C PRO A 56 -2.13 16.90 28.42
N ILE A 57 -1.30 16.35 29.31
CA ILE A 57 -1.68 15.25 30.17
C ILE A 57 -2.70 15.76 31.19
N PRO A 58 -3.94 15.21 31.24
CA PRO A 58 -5.03 15.75 32.05
C PRO A 58 -4.93 15.30 33.50
N MET A 59 -3.78 15.54 34.14
CA MET A 59 -3.51 15.17 35.52
C MET A 59 -3.10 16.39 36.34
N ILE A 60 -3.43 16.34 37.64
CA ILE A 60 -3.11 17.37 38.62
C ILE A 60 -2.37 16.71 39.79
N HIS A 61 -1.24 17.28 40.18
CA HIS A 61 -0.43 16.82 41.29
C HIS A 61 -0.73 17.64 42.53
N CYS A 62 -1.43 17.02 43.46
CA CYS A 62 -1.82 17.63 44.76
C CYS A 62 -0.93 17.12 45.89
N PRO A 63 -0.42 17.99 46.76
CA PRO A 63 0.41 17.55 47.89
C PRO A 63 -0.34 16.70 48.90
N HIS A 64 -1.68 16.77 48.95
CA HIS A 64 -2.50 15.99 49.89
C HIS A 64 -3.14 14.75 49.27
N CYS A 65 -3.63 14.87 48.03
CA CYS A 65 -4.38 13.80 47.35
C CYS A 65 -3.52 12.96 46.39
N GLY A 66 -2.24 13.35 46.17
CA GLY A 66 -1.42 12.73 45.14
C GLY A 66 -1.82 13.16 43.73
N THR A 67 -1.65 12.27 42.75
CA THR A 67 -2.00 12.54 41.36
C THR A 67 -3.50 12.23 41.13
N VAL A 68 -4.24 13.25 40.70
CA VAL A 68 -5.70 13.17 40.45
C VAL A 68 -6.02 13.61 39.02
N PRO A 69 -7.04 13.06 38.36
CA PRO A 69 -7.43 13.46 37.01
C PRO A 69 -8.10 14.84 37.01
N VAL A 70 -7.97 15.55 35.90
CA VAL A 70 -8.79 16.74 35.61
C VAL A 70 -10.24 16.27 35.44
N PRO A 71 -11.24 16.92 36.08
CA PRO A 71 -12.65 16.55 35.91
C PRO A 71 -13.08 16.64 34.44
N GLU A 72 -13.98 15.74 34.02
CA GLU A 72 -14.45 15.68 32.61
C GLU A 72 -15.05 17.02 32.13
N LYS A 73 -15.78 17.72 33.01
CA LYS A 73 -16.37 19.03 32.72
C LYS A 73 -15.35 20.12 32.41
N ASP A 74 -14.12 19.93 32.82
CA ASP A 74 -12.99 20.87 32.64
C ASP A 74 -12.07 20.45 31.46
N LEU A 75 -12.45 19.44 30.69
CA LEU A 75 -11.79 19.01 29.45
C LEU A 75 -12.34 19.77 28.24
N PRO A 76 -11.52 19.98 27.21
CA PRO A 76 -10.10 19.64 27.09
C PRO A 76 -9.19 20.60 27.86
N VAL A 77 -8.04 20.10 28.33
CA VAL A 77 -6.99 20.97 28.85
C VAL A 77 -6.35 21.70 27.68
N SER A 78 -6.57 23.01 27.59
CA SER A 78 -6.06 23.83 26.48
C SER A 78 -4.61 24.27 26.70
N LEU A 79 -3.83 24.31 25.63
CA LEU A 79 -2.47 24.86 25.64
C LEU A 79 -2.52 26.39 25.82
N PRO A 80 -1.69 26.98 26.70
CA PRO A 80 -1.57 28.44 26.79
C PRO A 80 -0.83 29.00 25.58
N TYR A 81 -1.27 30.16 25.07
CA TYR A 81 -0.61 30.81 23.93
C TYR A 81 0.63 31.57 24.30
N ASP A 82 0.66 32.15 25.51
CA ASP A 82 1.78 32.99 26.00
C ASP A 82 2.77 32.11 26.77
N VAL A 83 3.60 31.38 26.06
CA VAL A 83 4.68 30.57 26.64
C VAL A 83 6.04 31.06 26.20
N LYS A 84 6.99 30.99 27.11
CA LYS A 84 8.41 31.33 26.83
C LYS A 84 9.17 30.04 26.56
N PHE A 85 9.74 29.92 25.37
CA PHE A 85 10.62 28.81 25.02
C PHE A 85 12.01 29.06 25.57
N SER A 86 12.56 28.10 26.30
CA SER A 86 13.91 28.16 26.86
C SER A 86 14.84 27.20 26.10
N PRO A 87 16.12 27.58 25.88
CA PRO A 87 17.09 26.70 25.21
C PRO A 87 17.50 25.47 26.04
N ASP A 88 17.12 25.42 27.33
CA ASP A 88 17.51 24.35 28.26
C ASP A 88 16.76 22.99 28.03
N GLY A 89 15.88 22.94 27.03
CA GLY A 89 15.15 21.74 26.66
C GLY A 89 14.00 21.32 27.61
N LYS A 90 13.70 22.16 28.63
CA LYS A 90 12.57 21.92 29.53
C LYS A 90 11.24 22.26 28.85
N SER A 91 10.17 21.64 29.35
CA SER A 91 8.82 21.93 28.86
C SER A 91 8.46 23.40 29.10
N PRO A 92 8.09 24.18 28.06
CA PRO A 92 7.64 25.56 28.21
C PRO A 92 6.40 25.67 29.11
N LEU A 93 5.58 24.63 29.18
CA LEU A 93 4.37 24.56 30.02
C LEU A 93 4.73 24.64 31.50
N GLY A 94 5.84 24.01 31.91
CA GLY A 94 6.30 24.02 33.31
C GLY A 94 6.69 25.39 33.85
N SER A 95 7.05 26.34 32.96
CA SER A 95 7.35 27.72 33.32
C SER A 95 6.16 28.68 33.23
N CYS A 96 5.01 28.20 32.72
CA CYS A 96 3.80 29.01 32.59
C CYS A 96 2.96 28.93 33.87
N GLU A 97 3.05 29.92 34.75
CA GLU A 97 2.34 29.91 36.02
C GLU A 97 0.83 29.79 35.89
N GLN A 98 0.23 30.42 34.88
CA GLN A 98 -1.21 30.35 34.61
C GLN A 98 -1.67 28.94 34.23
N PHE A 99 -0.82 28.19 33.56
CA PHE A 99 -1.08 26.79 33.20
C PHE A 99 -0.84 25.88 34.39
N MET A 100 0.25 26.08 35.12
CA MET A 100 0.70 25.18 36.18
C MET A 100 -0.13 25.27 37.47
N ASN A 101 -0.50 26.49 37.88
CA ASN A 101 -1.14 26.70 39.19
C ASN A 101 -2.64 26.46 39.10
N VAL A 102 -3.10 25.44 39.78
CA VAL A 102 -4.53 25.05 39.80
C VAL A 102 -4.97 24.68 41.22
N LYS A 103 -6.28 24.56 41.43
CA LYS A 103 -6.84 24.00 42.66
C LYS A 103 -7.07 22.48 42.44
N CYS A 104 -6.80 21.71 43.48
CA CYS A 104 -7.11 20.28 43.49
C CYS A 104 -8.64 20.08 43.40
N PRO A 105 -9.14 19.30 42.42
CA PRO A 105 -10.59 19.07 42.28
C PRO A 105 -11.20 18.23 43.43
N VAL A 106 -10.35 17.54 44.20
CA VAL A 106 -10.80 16.68 45.32
C VAL A 106 -10.84 17.43 46.63
N CYS A 107 -9.76 18.16 47.01
CA CYS A 107 -9.66 18.79 48.34
C CYS A 107 -9.59 20.32 48.30
N GLY A 108 -9.56 20.94 47.13
CA GLY A 108 -9.49 22.40 46.98
C GLY A 108 -8.14 23.06 47.29
N ALA A 109 -7.14 22.31 47.75
CA ALA A 109 -5.81 22.83 48.04
C ALA A 109 -5.08 23.28 46.77
N ASP A 110 -4.03 24.11 46.94
CA ASP A 110 -3.14 24.48 45.84
C ASP A 110 -2.43 23.24 45.31
N ALA A 111 -2.40 23.15 43.97
CA ALA A 111 -1.91 21.97 43.27
C ALA A 111 -1.24 22.43 41.95
N LYS A 112 -0.52 21.54 41.31
CA LYS A 112 0.15 21.78 40.03
C LYS A 112 -0.42 20.90 38.94
N ARG A 113 -0.64 21.47 37.76
CA ARG A 113 -0.95 20.68 36.54
C ARG A 113 0.29 19.91 36.11
N ASP A 114 0.08 18.76 35.45
CA ASP A 114 1.17 18.07 34.78
C ASP A 114 1.74 18.95 33.64
N PRO A 115 3.06 19.19 33.59
CA PRO A 115 3.67 20.07 32.59
C PRO A 115 3.94 19.37 31.25
N ASP A 116 3.69 18.07 31.16
CA ASP A 116 4.02 17.29 29.97
C ASP A 116 2.82 17.19 29.01
N THR A 117 3.13 16.91 27.78
CA THR A 117 2.15 16.55 26.76
C THR A 117 2.25 15.04 26.45
N LEU A 118 1.18 14.45 25.94
CA LEU A 118 1.19 13.06 25.53
C LEU A 118 2.18 12.83 24.37
N ASP A 119 2.83 11.67 24.37
CA ASP A 119 3.66 11.20 23.26
C ASP A 119 2.88 11.20 21.94
N THR A 120 3.56 11.52 20.86
CA THR A 120 2.97 11.58 19.51
C THR A 120 2.25 10.29 19.14
N PHE A 121 2.82 9.12 19.48
CA PHE A 121 2.21 7.84 19.16
C PHE A 121 1.01 7.51 20.06
N VAL A 122 0.94 8.04 21.27
CA VAL A 122 -0.27 7.96 22.11
C VAL A 122 -1.40 8.76 21.44
N CYS A 123 -1.12 10.01 21.02
CA CYS A 123 -2.12 10.84 20.35
C CYS A 123 -2.58 10.25 19.01
N SER A 124 -1.64 9.72 18.20
CA SER A 124 -1.94 9.17 16.88
C SER A 124 -2.56 7.77 16.90
N SER A 125 -2.55 7.09 18.05
CA SER A 125 -2.98 5.69 18.16
C SER A 125 -4.48 5.46 17.94
N TRP A 126 -5.31 6.48 17.98
CA TRP A 126 -6.77 6.38 17.94
C TRP A 126 -7.43 7.36 16.94
N TYR A 127 -6.67 8.11 16.14
CA TYR A 127 -7.19 9.15 15.25
C TYR A 127 -8.25 8.62 14.26
N TYR A 128 -8.11 7.38 13.77
CA TYR A 128 -9.06 6.73 12.86
C TYR A 128 -10.44 6.53 13.51
N LEU A 129 -10.51 6.29 14.83
CA LEU A 129 -11.76 6.26 15.57
C LEU A 129 -12.45 7.63 15.57
N ARG A 130 -11.67 8.69 15.80
CA ARG A 130 -12.19 10.06 15.77
C ARG A 130 -12.66 10.48 14.38
N TYR A 131 -12.03 9.99 13.30
CA TYR A 131 -12.44 10.30 11.93
C TYR A 131 -13.87 9.81 11.63
N ALA A 132 -14.29 8.70 12.19
CA ALA A 132 -15.65 8.17 12.03
C ALA A 132 -16.73 9.09 12.65
N ASP A 133 -16.36 9.92 13.63
CA ASP A 133 -17.29 10.85 14.31
C ASP A 133 -16.61 12.19 14.66
N SER A 134 -15.97 12.81 13.69
CA SER A 134 -15.08 13.98 13.86
C SER A 134 -15.78 15.23 14.45
N LYS A 135 -17.10 15.36 14.26
CA LYS A 135 -17.91 16.52 14.70
C LYS A 135 -18.58 16.32 16.07
N ASN A 136 -18.33 15.22 16.75
CA ASN A 136 -18.89 14.97 18.07
C ASN A 136 -18.26 15.93 19.09
N ALA A 137 -19.06 16.81 19.69
CA ALA A 137 -18.61 17.78 20.67
C ALA A 137 -18.67 17.26 22.12
N GLU A 138 -19.37 16.16 22.36
CA GLU A 138 -19.67 15.67 23.72
C GLU A 138 -18.73 14.53 24.15
N LYS A 139 -18.32 13.68 23.22
CA LYS A 139 -17.45 12.52 23.48
C LYS A 139 -16.39 12.32 22.38
N ALA A 140 -15.41 11.50 22.67
CA ALA A 140 -14.35 11.18 21.73
C ALA A 140 -14.89 10.63 20.38
N PHE A 141 -15.90 9.78 20.47
CA PHE A 141 -16.66 9.23 19.33
C PHE A 141 -17.93 8.51 19.83
N ASP A 142 -18.86 8.29 18.93
CA ASP A 142 -20.02 7.44 19.17
C ASP A 142 -19.70 5.99 18.78
N LYS A 143 -19.98 5.05 19.69
CA LYS A 143 -19.68 3.62 19.50
C LYS A 143 -20.34 3.05 18.25
N ASP A 144 -21.64 3.31 18.05
CA ASP A 144 -22.40 2.72 16.95
C ASP A 144 -21.91 3.21 15.59
N LYS A 145 -21.43 4.46 15.49
CA LYS A 145 -20.83 4.99 14.27
C LYS A 145 -19.49 4.34 14.00
N VAL A 146 -18.65 4.22 15.02
CA VAL A 146 -17.32 3.62 14.91
C VAL A 146 -17.41 2.15 14.52
N ASP A 147 -18.25 1.37 15.21
CA ASP A 147 -18.40 -0.07 14.94
C ASP A 147 -19.00 -0.37 13.55
N LYS A 148 -19.71 0.60 12.93
CA LYS A 148 -20.20 0.47 11.55
C LYS A 148 -19.14 0.77 10.48
N MET A 149 -18.17 1.62 10.79
CA MET A 149 -17.18 2.10 9.82
C MET A 149 -15.82 1.42 9.94
N LEU A 150 -15.55 0.80 11.07
CA LEU A 150 -14.26 0.22 11.42
C LEU A 150 -14.39 -1.27 11.76
N PRO A 151 -13.30 -2.06 11.71
CA PRO A 151 -11.91 -1.66 11.48
C PRO A 151 -11.60 -1.15 10.06
N VAL A 152 -10.49 -0.45 9.90
CA VAL A 152 -10.04 0.09 8.60
C VAL A 152 -9.69 -1.06 7.64
N ASP A 153 -10.24 -1.06 6.43
CA ASP A 153 -10.06 -2.14 5.45
C ASP A 153 -8.61 -2.29 5.00
N LYS A 154 -7.97 -1.18 4.69
CA LYS A 154 -6.59 -1.17 4.19
C LYS A 154 -5.80 0.02 4.75
N TYR A 155 -4.70 -0.28 5.41
CA TYR A 155 -3.84 0.71 6.05
C TYR A 155 -2.47 0.75 5.39
N VAL A 156 -2.04 1.95 5.00
CA VAL A 156 -0.82 2.14 4.20
C VAL A 156 0.20 2.93 5.00
N GLY A 157 1.44 2.44 5.08
CA GLY A 157 2.50 3.13 5.79
C GLY A 157 3.84 2.42 5.71
N GLY A 158 4.89 3.06 6.26
CA GLY A 158 6.23 2.49 6.32
C GLY A 158 6.35 1.33 7.30
N ALA A 159 7.19 0.36 6.98
CA ALA A 159 7.42 -0.81 7.84
C ALA A 159 8.01 -0.46 9.21
N GLU A 160 8.69 0.69 9.34
CA GLU A 160 9.23 1.20 10.61
C GLU A 160 8.15 1.45 11.67
N HIS A 161 6.91 1.67 11.25
CA HIS A 161 5.80 1.88 12.17
C HIS A 161 5.30 0.60 12.85
N ALA A 162 5.78 -0.57 12.47
CA ALA A 162 5.45 -1.83 13.14
C ALA A 162 5.79 -1.81 14.64
N CYS A 163 6.91 -1.17 15.02
CA CYS A 163 7.35 -1.02 16.41
C CYS A 163 7.00 0.34 17.04
N SER A 164 6.23 1.19 16.36
CA SER A 164 5.84 2.52 16.81
C SER A 164 4.34 2.72 16.67
N HIS A 165 3.87 3.51 15.72
CA HIS A 165 2.46 3.84 15.54
C HIS A 165 1.51 2.62 15.53
N LEU A 166 1.85 1.57 14.78
CA LEU A 166 0.99 0.38 14.68
C LEU A 166 0.87 -0.37 16.02
N LEU A 167 1.96 -0.44 16.78
CA LEU A 167 1.97 -1.09 18.08
C LEU A 167 1.06 -0.35 19.08
N TYR A 168 1.18 0.99 19.12
CA TYR A 168 0.31 1.83 19.97
C TYR A 168 -1.16 1.73 19.54
N SER A 169 -1.44 1.78 18.24
CA SER A 169 -2.81 1.68 17.72
C SER A 169 -3.46 0.35 18.10
N ARG A 170 -2.76 -0.76 17.95
CA ARG A 170 -3.25 -2.09 18.36
C ARG A 170 -3.49 -2.19 19.87
N PHE A 171 -2.56 -1.66 20.67
CA PHE A 171 -2.71 -1.65 22.11
C PHE A 171 -3.94 -0.84 22.56
N ILE A 172 -4.07 0.39 22.06
CA ILE A 172 -5.20 1.27 22.42
C ILE A 172 -6.53 0.66 21.94
N THR A 173 -6.59 0.08 20.75
CA THR A 173 -7.79 -0.61 20.26
C THR A 173 -8.20 -1.74 21.19
N LYS A 174 -7.26 -2.60 21.61
CA LYS A 174 -7.54 -3.70 22.54
C LYS A 174 -8.01 -3.18 23.90
N ALA A 175 -7.37 -2.13 24.42
CA ALA A 175 -7.77 -1.51 25.68
C ALA A 175 -9.17 -0.90 25.60
N LEU A 176 -9.51 -0.21 24.51
CA LEU A 176 -10.85 0.36 24.30
C LEU A 176 -11.93 -0.71 24.16
N LYS A 177 -11.61 -1.84 23.52
CA LYS A 177 -12.49 -3.01 23.48
C LYS A 177 -12.72 -3.59 24.86
N ASP A 178 -11.66 -3.82 25.64
CA ASP A 178 -11.75 -4.36 27.00
C ASP A 178 -12.59 -3.44 27.92
N MET A 179 -12.55 -2.13 27.68
CA MET A 179 -13.37 -1.14 28.38
C MET A 179 -14.79 -0.99 27.80
N GLY A 180 -15.14 -1.69 26.71
CA GLY A 180 -16.47 -1.67 26.10
C GLY A 180 -16.77 -0.47 25.20
N TYR A 181 -15.77 0.33 24.82
CA TYR A 181 -15.94 1.49 23.94
C TYR A 181 -16.09 1.11 22.46
N ILE A 182 -15.59 -0.05 22.03
CA ILE A 182 -15.66 -0.59 20.66
C ILE A 182 -15.81 -2.12 20.71
N ASP A 183 -16.23 -2.76 19.60
CA ASP A 183 -16.46 -4.21 19.54
C ASP A 183 -15.34 -5.01 18.84
N PHE A 184 -14.42 -4.35 18.15
CA PHE A 184 -13.29 -4.99 17.46
C PHE A 184 -11.98 -4.84 18.24
N ASP A 185 -11.01 -5.75 18.00
CA ASP A 185 -9.73 -5.81 18.73
C ASP A 185 -8.49 -5.58 17.85
N GLU A 186 -8.67 -5.46 16.56
CA GLU A 186 -7.61 -5.05 15.62
C GLU A 186 -8.07 -3.82 14.83
N PRO A 187 -7.26 -2.76 14.77
CA PRO A 187 -7.66 -1.52 14.12
C PRO A 187 -7.69 -1.58 12.60
N PHE A 188 -6.90 -2.48 11.99
CA PHE A 188 -6.66 -2.56 10.55
C PHE A 188 -6.80 -3.99 10.06
N LEU A 189 -7.64 -4.23 9.02
CA LEU A 189 -7.85 -5.56 8.44
C LEU A 189 -6.66 -6.00 7.57
N SER A 190 -6.03 -5.06 6.88
CA SER A 190 -4.82 -5.34 6.09
C SER A 190 -3.84 -4.18 6.13
N LEU A 191 -2.55 -4.51 6.00
CA LEU A 191 -1.46 -3.54 5.95
C LEU A 191 -0.77 -3.61 4.59
N VAL A 192 -0.47 -2.44 4.02
CA VAL A 192 0.40 -2.31 2.87
C VAL A 192 1.62 -1.51 3.28
N HIS A 193 2.77 -2.17 3.33
CA HIS A 193 4.04 -1.49 3.60
C HIS A 193 4.59 -0.88 2.33
N GLN A 194 4.71 0.44 2.33
CA GLN A 194 5.36 1.15 1.24
C GLN A 194 6.88 0.98 1.28
N GLY A 195 7.49 0.83 0.12
CA GLY A 195 8.93 0.80 -0.05
C GLY A 195 9.56 2.18 0.18
N VAL A 196 10.87 2.19 0.34
CA VAL A 196 11.65 3.42 0.52
C VAL A 196 12.23 3.87 -0.82
N ILE A 197 12.02 5.13 -1.17
CA ILE A 197 12.71 5.75 -2.31
C ILE A 197 14.09 6.20 -1.82
N LEU A 198 15.12 5.63 -2.43
CA LEU A 198 16.51 5.93 -2.15
C LEU A 198 16.99 7.12 -2.98
N GLY A 199 18.05 7.77 -2.53
CA GLY A 199 18.71 8.80 -3.33
C GLY A 199 19.32 8.24 -4.63
N PRO A 200 19.80 9.10 -5.55
CA PRO A 200 20.45 8.67 -6.79
C PRO A 200 21.69 7.79 -6.56
N ASP A 201 22.28 7.89 -5.36
CA ASP A 201 23.42 7.11 -4.89
C ASP A 201 23.03 5.72 -4.36
N GLY A 202 21.74 5.34 -4.42
CA GLY A 202 21.21 4.07 -3.93
C GLY A 202 21.16 3.97 -2.40
N THR A 203 21.39 5.07 -1.66
CA THR A 203 21.31 5.09 -0.21
C THR A 203 20.07 5.82 0.29
N ARG A 204 19.66 5.55 1.55
CA ARG A 204 18.53 6.27 2.16
C ARG A 204 18.80 7.78 2.20
N MET A 205 17.83 8.56 1.76
CA MET A 205 17.91 10.02 1.76
C MET A 205 18.02 10.56 3.17
N SER A 206 18.94 11.49 3.39
CA SER A 206 19.08 12.22 4.66
C SER A 206 19.67 13.61 4.44
N LYS A 207 19.31 14.56 5.33
CA LYS A 207 19.85 15.93 5.29
C LYS A 207 21.38 15.94 5.43
N SER A 208 21.92 15.06 6.27
CA SER A 208 23.36 14.97 6.53
C SER A 208 24.17 14.47 5.35
N LYS A 209 23.56 13.68 4.44
CA LYS A 209 24.19 13.17 3.22
C LYS A 209 24.04 14.12 2.02
N GLY A 210 23.12 15.08 2.09
CA GLY A 210 22.83 15.99 0.98
C GLY A 210 22.20 15.32 -0.25
N ASN A 211 21.68 14.09 -0.12
CA ASN A 211 21.09 13.31 -1.20
C ASN A 211 19.57 13.35 -1.23
N ILE A 212 18.97 14.35 -0.57
CA ILE A 212 17.51 14.54 -0.54
C ILE A 212 17.03 15.08 -1.87
N ILE A 213 16.00 14.44 -2.41
CA ILE A 213 15.25 14.93 -3.57
C ILE A 213 14.07 15.75 -3.06
N ASN A 214 14.03 17.04 -3.46
CA ASN A 214 12.89 17.90 -3.17
C ASN A 214 11.85 17.77 -4.30
N PRO A 215 10.62 17.30 -4.03
CA PRO A 215 9.56 17.18 -5.01
C PRO A 215 9.15 18.50 -5.65
N ASP A 216 9.24 19.64 -4.94
CA ASP A 216 8.79 20.95 -5.44
C ASP A 216 9.44 21.35 -6.76
N LYS A 217 10.74 21.05 -6.92
CA LYS A 217 11.47 21.29 -8.18
C LYS A 217 10.81 20.58 -9.36
N TYR A 218 10.49 19.31 -9.18
CA TYR A 218 9.94 18.47 -10.26
C TYR A 218 8.46 18.75 -10.51
N ILE A 219 7.71 19.09 -9.48
CA ILE A 219 6.33 19.53 -9.61
C ILE A 219 6.25 20.85 -10.36
N ALA A 220 7.15 21.79 -10.09
CA ALA A 220 7.22 23.06 -10.81
C ALA A 220 7.61 22.90 -12.28
N GLU A 221 8.47 21.91 -12.61
CA GLU A 221 8.97 21.68 -13.97
C GLU A 221 8.01 20.84 -14.82
N TYR A 222 7.44 19.77 -14.26
CA TYR A 222 6.65 18.77 -14.99
C TYR A 222 5.16 18.74 -14.61
N GLY A 223 4.78 19.38 -13.53
CA GLY A 223 3.44 19.24 -12.95
C GLY A 223 3.29 18.05 -12.01
N SER A 224 2.26 18.12 -11.16
CA SER A 224 2.00 17.09 -10.14
C SER A 224 1.62 15.74 -10.74
N ASP A 225 0.89 15.71 -11.85
CA ASP A 225 0.40 14.47 -12.45
C ASP A 225 1.53 13.64 -13.05
N ILE A 226 2.48 14.26 -13.73
CA ILE A 226 3.66 13.56 -14.26
C ILE A 226 4.53 13.06 -13.11
N PHE A 227 4.70 13.87 -12.06
CA PHE A 227 5.44 13.46 -10.88
C PHE A 227 4.77 12.26 -10.19
N ARG A 228 3.45 12.28 -10.01
CA ARG A 228 2.67 11.15 -9.47
C ARG A 228 2.82 9.90 -10.34
N LEU A 229 2.65 10.04 -11.65
CA LEU A 229 2.77 8.92 -12.58
C LEU A 229 4.17 8.29 -12.55
N TYR A 230 5.23 9.13 -12.39
CA TYR A 230 6.59 8.64 -12.21
C TYR A 230 6.75 7.85 -10.90
N LEU A 231 6.21 8.33 -9.78
CA LEU A 231 6.27 7.61 -8.51
C LEU A 231 5.53 6.26 -8.58
N MET A 232 4.45 6.20 -9.36
CA MET A 232 3.71 4.96 -9.56
C MET A 232 4.44 3.97 -10.48
N PHE A 233 5.15 4.45 -11.51
CA PHE A 233 5.81 3.60 -12.51
C PHE A 233 7.25 3.26 -12.17
N GLY A 234 8.02 4.22 -11.66
CA GLY A 234 9.47 4.12 -11.49
C GLY A 234 9.92 3.12 -10.42
N PHE A 235 9.00 2.70 -9.55
CA PHE A 235 9.30 1.86 -8.40
C PHE A 235 8.24 0.77 -8.19
N SER A 236 8.66 -0.37 -7.62
CA SER A 236 7.72 -1.26 -6.94
C SER A 236 7.21 -0.55 -5.68
N TYR A 237 5.89 -0.46 -5.51
CA TYR A 237 5.30 0.28 -4.39
C TYR A 237 5.75 -0.26 -3.03
N THR A 238 5.87 -1.58 -2.92
CA THR A 238 6.23 -2.26 -1.66
C THR A 238 7.74 -2.41 -1.45
N GLU A 239 8.53 -2.42 -2.52
CA GLU A 239 9.98 -2.60 -2.42
C GLU A 239 10.74 -1.27 -2.45
N GLY A 240 10.19 -0.26 -3.14
CA GLY A 240 10.85 1.01 -3.39
C GLY A 240 11.86 0.92 -4.52
N GLY A 241 12.87 1.78 -4.49
CA GLY A 241 13.95 1.82 -5.49
C GLY A 241 14.75 3.11 -5.44
N SER A 242 15.77 3.23 -6.30
CA SER A 242 16.61 4.43 -6.37
C SER A 242 16.00 5.47 -7.30
N TRP A 243 16.06 6.73 -6.90
CA TRP A 243 15.63 7.86 -7.72
C TRP A 243 16.37 7.92 -9.04
N ASN A 244 15.63 8.17 -10.15
CA ASN A 244 16.18 8.24 -11.50
C ASN A 244 15.52 9.38 -12.30
N GLU A 245 16.26 10.45 -12.58
CA GLU A 245 15.74 11.60 -13.35
C GLU A 245 15.43 11.25 -14.81
N GLU A 246 16.18 10.36 -15.45
CA GLU A 246 15.91 9.94 -16.83
C GLU A 246 14.60 9.14 -16.91
N GLY A 247 14.28 8.38 -15.87
CA GLY A 247 12.97 7.74 -15.72
C GLY A 247 11.83 8.75 -15.68
N LEU A 248 11.97 9.86 -14.95
CA LEU A 248 10.99 10.93 -14.92
C LEU A 248 10.77 11.57 -16.30
N LYS A 249 11.86 11.91 -17.02
CA LYS A 249 11.77 12.45 -18.38
C LYS A 249 11.09 11.47 -19.36
N SER A 250 11.31 10.19 -19.18
CA SER A 250 10.68 9.16 -20.01
C SER A 250 9.18 9.09 -19.76
N ILE A 251 8.76 9.22 -18.50
CA ILE A 251 7.34 9.29 -18.12
C ILE A 251 6.67 10.57 -18.63
N ALA A 252 7.36 11.72 -18.59
CA ALA A 252 6.86 12.96 -19.19
C ALA A 252 6.56 12.79 -20.68
N LYS A 253 7.48 12.20 -21.44
CA LYS A 253 7.26 11.89 -22.87
C LYS A 253 6.09 10.91 -23.08
N PHE A 254 5.92 9.95 -22.19
CA PHE A 254 4.77 9.05 -22.25
C PHE A 254 3.47 9.78 -21.97
N ALA A 255 3.41 10.66 -20.97
CA ALA A 255 2.24 11.46 -20.66
C ALA A 255 1.82 12.34 -21.85
N ASP A 256 2.75 13.04 -22.50
CA ASP A 256 2.50 13.80 -23.73
C ASP A 256 1.94 12.92 -24.86
N ARG A 257 2.47 11.70 -24.98
CA ARG A 257 2.03 10.74 -26.00
C ARG A 257 0.63 10.22 -25.71
N LEU A 258 0.31 9.96 -24.45
CA LEU A 258 -1.01 9.54 -23.97
C LEU A 258 -2.05 10.63 -24.26
N GLU A 259 -1.75 11.86 -23.87
CA GLU A 259 -2.64 13.01 -24.11
C GLU A 259 -2.92 13.23 -25.60
N ARG A 260 -1.87 13.15 -26.45
CA ARG A 260 -2.05 13.20 -27.91
C ARG A 260 -2.92 12.08 -28.45
N ALA A 261 -2.78 10.85 -27.94
CA ALA A 261 -3.63 9.73 -28.38
C ALA A 261 -5.11 9.96 -28.01
N ILE A 262 -5.36 10.55 -26.85
CA ILE A 262 -6.73 10.90 -26.40
C ILE A 262 -7.28 12.05 -27.25
N THR A 263 -6.58 13.16 -27.33
CA THR A 263 -7.03 14.37 -28.03
C THR A 263 -7.22 14.15 -29.53
N HIS A 264 -6.42 13.24 -30.14
CA HIS A 264 -6.59 12.83 -31.53
C HIS A 264 -7.98 12.26 -31.82
N ALA A 265 -8.67 11.70 -30.82
CA ALA A 265 -10.05 11.20 -31.00
C ALA A 265 -11.04 12.27 -31.49
N LYS A 266 -10.82 13.56 -31.18
CA LYS A 266 -11.68 14.66 -31.61
C LYS A 266 -11.67 14.83 -33.14
N ASP A 267 -10.49 14.73 -33.73
CA ASP A 267 -10.25 14.94 -35.17
C ASP A 267 -9.99 13.61 -35.90
N TYR A 268 -10.33 12.47 -35.27
CA TYR A 268 -10.07 11.14 -35.82
C TYR A 268 -10.75 10.94 -37.14
N ALA A 269 -9.99 10.49 -38.14
CA ALA A 269 -10.47 10.20 -39.48
C ALA A 269 -10.28 8.70 -39.81
N GLU A 270 -11.36 8.06 -40.17
CA GLU A 270 -11.36 6.69 -40.68
C GLU A 270 -10.68 6.62 -42.04
N LYS A 271 -9.77 5.66 -42.24
CA LYS A 271 -9.06 5.44 -43.51
C LYS A 271 -9.40 4.06 -44.10
N ALA A 272 -9.22 3.00 -43.32
CA ALA A 272 -9.42 1.63 -43.75
C ALA A 272 -9.91 0.77 -42.56
N VAL A 273 -11.16 1.00 -42.15
CA VAL A 273 -11.77 0.24 -41.04
C VAL A 273 -11.76 -1.26 -41.34
N SER A 274 -11.23 -2.04 -40.42
CA SER A 274 -11.11 -3.48 -40.57
C SER A 274 -11.65 -4.23 -39.33
N PRO A 275 -12.31 -5.38 -39.53
CA PRO A 275 -12.74 -6.21 -38.37
C PRO A 275 -11.60 -6.62 -37.46
N ALA A 276 -10.39 -6.82 -38.01
CA ALA A 276 -9.19 -7.15 -37.24
C ALA A 276 -8.73 -5.99 -36.35
N GLY A 277 -8.72 -4.76 -36.88
CA GLY A 277 -8.40 -3.55 -36.11
C GLY A 277 -9.41 -3.31 -34.98
N GLU A 278 -10.70 -3.41 -35.26
CA GLU A 278 -11.77 -3.29 -34.27
C GLU A 278 -11.61 -4.33 -33.13
N LYS A 279 -11.33 -5.58 -33.49
CA LYS A 279 -11.12 -6.64 -32.52
C LYS A 279 -9.86 -6.41 -31.69
N GLU A 280 -8.77 -5.98 -32.31
CA GLU A 280 -7.51 -5.70 -31.61
C GLU A 280 -7.69 -4.56 -30.59
N LEU A 281 -8.35 -3.46 -30.98
CA LEU A 281 -8.61 -2.33 -30.07
C LEU A 281 -9.53 -2.73 -28.92
N ALA A 282 -10.64 -3.44 -29.24
CA ALA A 282 -11.59 -3.91 -28.23
C ALA A 282 -10.94 -4.87 -27.20
N TYR A 283 -10.09 -5.79 -27.68
CA TYR A 283 -9.32 -6.66 -26.81
C TYR A 283 -8.35 -5.87 -25.92
N ALA A 284 -7.53 -4.99 -26.52
CA ALA A 284 -6.55 -4.21 -25.79
C ALA A 284 -7.19 -3.30 -24.73
N LEU A 285 -8.32 -2.67 -25.04
CA LEU A 285 -9.07 -1.85 -24.11
C LEU A 285 -9.57 -2.68 -22.91
N ASN A 286 -10.25 -3.79 -23.17
CA ASN A 286 -10.80 -4.62 -22.10
C ASN A 286 -9.71 -5.30 -21.27
N TYR A 287 -8.60 -5.67 -21.89
CA TYR A 287 -7.40 -6.17 -21.20
C TYR A 287 -6.78 -5.12 -20.29
N ALA A 288 -6.71 -3.86 -20.76
CA ALA A 288 -6.22 -2.74 -19.96
C ALA A 288 -7.15 -2.45 -18.78
N ILE A 289 -8.48 -2.34 -19.00
CA ILE A 289 -9.45 -2.12 -17.92
C ILE A 289 -9.28 -3.17 -16.83
N LYS A 290 -9.33 -4.45 -17.18
CA LYS A 290 -9.17 -5.55 -16.23
C LYS A 290 -7.87 -5.44 -15.43
N ASN A 291 -6.74 -5.39 -16.14
CA ASN A 291 -5.45 -5.47 -15.48
C ASN A 291 -5.08 -4.18 -14.72
N ILE A 292 -5.47 -3.01 -15.21
CA ILE A 292 -5.26 -1.75 -14.48
C ILE A 292 -6.04 -1.79 -13.17
N SER A 293 -7.33 -2.18 -13.18
CA SER A 293 -8.16 -2.30 -11.99
C SER A 293 -7.54 -3.25 -10.95
N GLU A 294 -7.20 -4.48 -11.36
CA GLU A 294 -6.59 -5.48 -10.49
C GLU A 294 -5.22 -5.02 -9.92
N ASN A 295 -4.43 -4.32 -10.73
CA ASN A 295 -3.13 -3.80 -10.32
C ASN A 295 -3.24 -2.59 -9.38
N LEU A 296 -4.25 -1.72 -9.54
CA LEU A 296 -4.51 -0.63 -8.60
C LEU A 296 -4.94 -1.19 -7.24
N GLU A 297 -5.83 -2.18 -7.21
CA GLU A 297 -6.28 -2.83 -5.97
C GLU A 297 -5.13 -3.54 -5.23
N SER A 298 -4.20 -4.15 -5.97
CA SER A 298 -3.04 -4.86 -5.42
C SER A 298 -1.82 -3.99 -5.17
N PHE A 299 -1.91 -2.67 -5.38
CA PHE A 299 -0.77 -1.74 -5.28
C PHE A 299 0.39 -2.05 -6.23
N SER A 300 0.11 -2.74 -7.34
CA SER A 300 1.08 -3.01 -8.41
C SER A 300 1.06 -1.88 -9.47
N PHE A 301 1.24 -0.65 -9.02
CA PHE A 301 1.04 0.56 -9.82
C PHE A 301 1.94 0.62 -11.05
N ASN A 302 3.18 0.17 -10.94
CA ASN A 302 4.11 0.10 -12.07
C ASN A 302 3.58 -0.78 -13.20
N THR A 303 2.94 -1.90 -12.86
CA THR A 303 2.29 -2.78 -13.83
C THR A 303 1.03 -2.14 -14.41
N ALA A 304 0.22 -1.42 -13.61
CA ALA A 304 -0.93 -0.68 -14.10
C ALA A 304 -0.54 0.34 -15.18
N VAL A 305 0.51 1.13 -14.93
CA VAL A 305 1.04 2.10 -15.92
C VAL A 305 1.59 1.39 -17.16
N ALA A 306 2.27 0.25 -17.01
CA ALA A 306 2.73 -0.53 -18.15
C ALA A 306 1.56 -1.02 -19.04
N ARG A 307 0.43 -1.45 -18.44
CA ARG A 307 -0.77 -1.84 -19.21
C ARG A 307 -1.39 -0.64 -19.95
N LEU A 308 -1.35 0.53 -19.34
CA LEU A 308 -1.76 1.76 -20.02
C LEU A 308 -0.86 2.07 -21.23
N MET A 309 0.47 1.90 -21.10
CA MET A 309 1.42 2.07 -22.19
C MET A 309 1.14 1.10 -23.36
N GLU A 310 0.83 -0.15 -23.06
CA GLU A 310 0.44 -1.16 -24.06
C GLU A 310 -0.82 -0.74 -24.82
N LEU A 311 -1.86 -0.27 -24.10
CA LEU A 311 -3.09 0.20 -24.75
C LEU A 311 -2.83 1.40 -25.66
N VAL A 312 -2.04 2.39 -25.22
CA VAL A 312 -1.66 3.54 -26.04
C VAL A 312 -0.90 3.11 -27.30
N ASN A 313 -0.01 2.11 -27.20
CA ASN A 313 0.66 1.55 -28.37
C ASN A 313 -0.32 0.96 -29.38
N VAL A 314 -1.36 0.26 -28.91
CA VAL A 314 -2.40 -0.29 -29.80
C VAL A 314 -3.24 0.83 -30.41
N MET A 315 -3.61 1.88 -29.67
CA MET A 315 -4.33 3.04 -30.22
C MET A 315 -3.57 3.66 -31.42
N TYR A 316 -2.26 3.85 -31.27
CA TYR A 316 -1.43 4.33 -32.40
C TYR A 316 -1.32 3.33 -33.54
N LYS A 317 -1.24 2.04 -33.26
CA LYS A 317 -1.12 0.98 -34.28
C LYS A 317 -2.37 0.88 -35.16
N VAL A 318 -3.56 1.03 -34.54
CA VAL A 318 -4.85 0.92 -35.24
C VAL A 318 -5.38 2.26 -35.77
N ASP A 319 -4.56 3.32 -35.74
CA ASP A 319 -4.95 4.64 -36.24
C ASP A 319 -5.45 4.59 -37.69
N GLY A 320 -6.67 5.10 -37.93
CA GLY A 320 -7.37 5.03 -39.20
C GLY A 320 -7.92 3.65 -39.58
N CYS A 321 -7.64 2.58 -38.82
CA CYS A 321 -8.07 1.21 -39.09
C CYS A 321 -9.31 0.76 -38.29
N VAL A 322 -9.83 1.62 -37.43
CA VAL A 322 -11.03 1.39 -36.62
C VAL A 322 -12.06 2.52 -36.85
N SER A 323 -13.31 2.30 -36.46
CA SER A 323 -14.33 3.32 -36.54
C SER A 323 -14.05 4.49 -35.60
N LYS A 324 -14.46 5.69 -36.00
CA LYS A 324 -14.36 6.88 -35.18
C LYS A 324 -14.98 6.65 -33.80
N LYS A 325 -16.16 6.02 -33.79
CA LYS A 325 -16.87 5.69 -32.55
C LYS A 325 -16.01 4.81 -31.62
N SER A 326 -15.40 3.73 -32.13
CA SER A 326 -14.58 2.82 -31.32
C SER A 326 -13.35 3.53 -30.75
N TYR A 327 -12.74 4.43 -31.52
CA TYR A 327 -11.59 5.20 -31.08
C TYR A 327 -11.97 6.23 -30.00
N GLU A 328 -13.07 6.97 -30.19
CA GLU A 328 -13.59 7.94 -29.22
C GLU A 328 -14.05 7.27 -27.91
N ASP A 329 -14.75 6.16 -27.99
CA ASP A 329 -15.17 5.39 -26.81
C ASP A 329 -13.96 4.88 -26.02
N THR A 330 -12.89 4.46 -26.74
CA THR A 330 -11.61 4.08 -26.12
C THR A 330 -10.97 5.27 -25.43
N ALA A 331 -10.87 6.44 -26.08
CA ALA A 331 -10.30 7.65 -25.49
C ALA A 331 -11.04 8.07 -24.21
N LYS A 332 -12.39 8.11 -24.24
CA LYS A 332 -13.23 8.40 -23.06
C LYS A 332 -13.01 7.40 -21.92
N THR A 333 -12.78 6.14 -22.26
CA THR A 333 -12.47 5.10 -21.26
C THR A 333 -11.09 5.30 -20.67
N VAL A 334 -10.09 5.62 -21.48
CA VAL A 334 -8.72 5.89 -21.04
C VAL A 334 -8.67 7.09 -20.08
N ILE A 335 -9.45 8.16 -20.35
CA ILE A 335 -9.56 9.32 -19.45
C ILE A 335 -9.98 8.87 -18.04
N ARG A 336 -10.97 7.98 -17.92
CA ARG A 336 -11.42 7.46 -16.62
C ARG A 336 -10.38 6.53 -15.98
N LEU A 337 -9.67 5.72 -16.76
CA LEU A 337 -8.62 4.83 -16.26
C LEU A 337 -7.44 5.59 -15.66
N ILE A 338 -7.10 6.77 -16.21
CA ILE A 338 -5.97 7.56 -15.72
C ILE A 338 -6.31 8.46 -14.54
N ALA A 339 -7.58 8.66 -14.22
CA ALA A 339 -8.01 9.58 -13.16
C ALA A 339 -7.34 9.32 -11.79
N PRO A 340 -7.18 8.08 -11.31
CA PRO A 340 -6.46 7.82 -10.07
C PRO A 340 -4.95 8.16 -10.14
N MET A 341 -4.36 8.15 -11.33
CA MET A 341 -2.93 8.34 -11.57
C MET A 341 -2.59 9.80 -11.90
N MET A 342 -3.37 10.42 -12.78
CA MET A 342 -3.18 11.78 -13.31
C MET A 342 -4.48 12.59 -13.17
N PRO A 343 -4.90 12.95 -11.94
CA PRO A 343 -6.24 13.49 -11.69
C PRO A 343 -6.53 14.82 -12.39
N HIS A 344 -5.55 15.71 -12.51
CA HIS A 344 -5.79 17.02 -13.12
C HIS A 344 -5.91 16.94 -14.66
N VAL A 345 -5.03 16.19 -15.31
CA VAL A 345 -5.11 15.92 -16.75
C VAL A 345 -6.38 15.15 -17.08
N ALA A 346 -6.74 14.17 -16.25
CA ALA A 346 -7.98 13.41 -16.46
C ALA A 346 -9.22 14.29 -16.34
N GLU A 347 -9.29 15.17 -15.35
CA GLU A 347 -10.41 16.09 -15.13
C GLU A 347 -10.58 17.04 -16.33
N GLU A 348 -9.49 17.68 -16.81
CA GLU A 348 -9.53 18.57 -17.96
C GLU A 348 -10.01 17.84 -19.22
N LEU A 349 -9.41 16.69 -19.54
CA LEU A 349 -9.81 15.89 -20.69
C LEU A 349 -11.24 15.36 -20.57
N TYR A 350 -11.71 15.04 -19.35
CA TYR A 350 -13.08 14.61 -19.13
C TYR A 350 -14.09 15.67 -19.55
N HIS A 351 -13.88 16.93 -19.15
CA HIS A 351 -14.70 18.05 -19.58
C HIS A 351 -14.58 18.34 -21.07
N GLU A 352 -13.38 18.28 -21.64
CA GLU A 352 -13.17 18.46 -23.08
C GLU A 352 -13.91 17.43 -23.94
N PHE A 353 -14.16 16.23 -23.39
CA PHE A 353 -14.92 15.15 -24.04
C PHE A 353 -16.40 15.12 -23.63
N GLY A 354 -16.90 16.20 -23.04
CA GLY A 354 -18.32 16.42 -22.71
C GLY A 354 -18.76 15.75 -21.42
N GLY A 355 -17.84 15.45 -20.49
CA GLY A 355 -18.17 14.97 -19.15
C GLY A 355 -18.78 16.10 -18.31
N GLU A 356 -19.77 15.76 -17.49
CA GLU A 356 -20.42 16.64 -16.54
C GLU A 356 -20.06 16.26 -15.09
N GLY A 357 -19.96 17.26 -14.20
CA GLY A 357 -19.52 17.04 -12.82
C GLY A 357 -18.04 16.71 -12.72
N PHE A 358 -17.61 16.10 -11.64
CA PHE A 358 -16.21 15.69 -11.46
C PHE A 358 -15.98 14.28 -11.98
N ILE A 359 -14.80 14.03 -12.60
CA ILE A 359 -14.44 12.69 -13.09
C ILE A 359 -14.40 11.65 -11.97
N MET A 360 -14.11 12.07 -10.74
CA MET A 360 -14.10 11.17 -9.57
C MET A 360 -15.49 10.61 -9.22
N ASP A 361 -16.57 11.30 -9.65
CA ASP A 361 -17.95 10.86 -9.46
C ASP A 361 -18.46 10.01 -10.64
N ALA A 362 -17.70 9.94 -11.73
CA ALA A 362 -18.04 9.12 -12.89
C ALA A 362 -17.79 7.62 -12.60
N GLU A 363 -18.63 6.78 -13.22
CA GLU A 363 -18.46 5.34 -13.11
C GLU A 363 -17.09 4.88 -13.65
N TYR A 364 -16.37 4.12 -12.83
CA TYR A 364 -15.11 3.53 -13.25
C TYR A 364 -15.35 2.44 -14.30
N PRO A 365 -14.49 2.32 -15.33
CA PRO A 365 -14.70 1.39 -16.42
C PRO A 365 -14.73 -0.08 -15.97
N VAL A 366 -15.70 -0.83 -16.51
CA VAL A 366 -15.81 -2.28 -16.31
C VAL A 366 -15.48 -2.99 -17.62
N PHE A 367 -14.68 -4.06 -17.55
CA PHE A 367 -14.32 -4.83 -18.73
C PHE A 367 -15.40 -5.82 -19.13
N ASP A 368 -15.52 -6.08 -20.45
CA ASP A 368 -16.36 -7.12 -21.02
C ASP A 368 -15.56 -8.41 -21.20
N PRO A 369 -15.85 -9.49 -20.46
CA PRO A 369 -15.14 -10.76 -20.58
C PRO A 369 -15.18 -11.36 -22.00
N LEU A 370 -16.24 -11.10 -22.76
CA LEU A 370 -16.40 -11.59 -24.13
C LEU A 370 -15.39 -10.99 -25.10
N LYS A 371 -14.89 -9.78 -24.80
CA LYS A 371 -13.84 -9.10 -25.58
C LYS A 371 -12.45 -9.61 -25.28
N LEU A 372 -12.28 -10.39 -24.20
CA LEU A 372 -10.99 -10.98 -23.81
C LEU A 372 -10.75 -12.36 -24.42
N VAL A 373 -11.70 -12.90 -25.17
CA VAL A 373 -11.54 -14.17 -25.86
C VAL A 373 -10.63 -13.98 -27.06
N LYS A 374 -9.47 -14.60 -27.04
CA LYS A 374 -8.57 -14.70 -28.19
C LYS A 374 -8.97 -15.88 -29.06
N ASP A 375 -9.11 -15.65 -30.35
CA ASP A 375 -9.33 -16.76 -31.30
C ASP A 375 -8.06 -17.57 -31.51
N GLU A 376 -6.90 -16.93 -31.33
CA GLU A 376 -5.59 -17.51 -31.56
C GLU A 376 -4.68 -17.31 -30.35
N VAL A 377 -3.77 -18.25 -30.14
CA VAL A 377 -2.76 -18.20 -29.10
C VAL A 377 -1.38 -18.52 -29.69
N GLU A 378 -0.39 -17.73 -29.31
CA GLU A 378 1.01 -17.98 -29.68
C GLU A 378 1.60 -19.01 -28.71
N LEU A 379 2.09 -20.13 -29.22
CA LEU A 379 2.75 -21.17 -28.45
C LEU A 379 4.25 -21.18 -28.76
N ALA A 380 5.08 -21.27 -27.72
CA ALA A 380 6.51 -21.47 -27.89
C ALA A 380 6.81 -22.91 -28.32
N LEU A 381 7.53 -23.07 -29.43
CA LEU A 381 8.03 -24.37 -29.90
C LEU A 381 9.41 -24.64 -29.28
N GLN A 382 9.51 -25.75 -28.57
CA GLN A 382 10.75 -26.20 -27.96
C GLN A 382 11.24 -27.49 -28.62
N ILE A 383 12.55 -27.62 -28.76
CA ILE A 383 13.20 -28.90 -29.09
C ILE A 383 14.12 -29.24 -27.90
N ASN A 384 13.92 -30.41 -27.30
CA ASN A 384 14.62 -30.83 -26.08
C ASN A 384 14.64 -29.72 -25.02
N SER A 385 13.45 -29.14 -24.71
CA SER A 385 13.21 -28.08 -23.72
C SER A 385 13.90 -26.72 -24.02
N ARG A 386 14.40 -26.49 -25.23
CA ARG A 386 14.95 -25.19 -25.65
C ARG A 386 14.05 -24.55 -26.68
N VAL A 387 13.59 -23.32 -26.42
CA VAL A 387 12.76 -22.56 -27.36
C VAL A 387 13.50 -22.34 -28.67
N LYS A 388 12.87 -22.67 -29.80
CA LYS A 388 13.44 -22.57 -31.15
C LYS A 388 12.59 -21.73 -32.09
N SER A 389 11.27 -21.78 -31.96
CA SER A 389 10.31 -21.07 -32.78
C SER A 389 9.05 -20.73 -31.97
N LYS A 390 8.09 -20.10 -32.62
CA LYS A 390 6.76 -19.83 -32.09
C LYS A 390 5.74 -20.10 -33.20
N ILE A 391 4.60 -20.69 -32.87
CA ILE A 391 3.47 -20.85 -33.77
C ILE A 391 2.24 -20.17 -33.22
N VAL A 392 1.40 -19.66 -34.11
CA VAL A 392 0.06 -19.16 -33.79
C VAL A 392 -0.94 -20.23 -34.15
N VAL A 393 -1.75 -20.61 -33.17
CA VAL A 393 -2.77 -21.65 -33.35
C VAL A 393 -4.14 -21.15 -32.85
N PRO A 394 -5.26 -21.60 -33.47
CA PRO A 394 -6.58 -21.29 -32.93
C PRO A 394 -6.71 -21.76 -31.46
N THR A 395 -7.34 -20.94 -30.62
CA THR A 395 -7.58 -21.33 -29.20
C THR A 395 -8.43 -22.58 -29.06
N SER A 396 -9.26 -22.88 -30.09
CA SER A 396 -10.09 -24.06 -30.18
C SER A 396 -9.33 -25.30 -30.71
N ALA A 397 -8.05 -25.16 -31.13
CA ALA A 397 -7.29 -26.26 -31.70
C ALA A 397 -7.04 -27.36 -30.67
N THR A 398 -7.30 -28.59 -31.09
CA THR A 398 -7.03 -29.77 -30.28
C THR A 398 -5.53 -30.03 -30.14
N PRO A 399 -5.06 -30.73 -29.10
CA PRO A 399 -3.66 -31.10 -28.96
C PRO A 399 -3.05 -31.77 -30.20
N LYS A 400 -3.82 -32.55 -30.93
CA LYS A 400 -3.37 -33.21 -32.18
C LYS A 400 -3.18 -32.22 -33.32
N GLU A 401 -4.07 -31.24 -33.46
CA GLU A 401 -3.94 -30.20 -34.47
C GLU A 401 -2.74 -29.29 -34.15
N ILE A 402 -2.55 -28.94 -32.87
CA ILE A 402 -1.37 -28.17 -32.41
C ILE A 402 -0.08 -28.93 -32.70
N GLU A 403 -0.05 -30.25 -32.45
CA GLU A 403 1.09 -31.11 -32.76
C GLU A 403 1.41 -31.10 -34.26
N ALA A 404 0.38 -31.26 -35.10
CA ALA A 404 0.56 -31.23 -36.56
C ALA A 404 1.11 -29.89 -37.05
N LEU A 405 0.58 -28.77 -36.56
CA LEU A 405 1.08 -27.42 -36.88
C LEU A 405 2.52 -27.20 -36.40
N ALA A 406 2.87 -27.68 -35.20
CA ALA A 406 4.20 -27.56 -34.65
C ALA A 406 5.24 -28.36 -35.44
N LEU A 407 4.89 -29.54 -35.95
CA LEU A 407 5.77 -30.36 -36.77
C LEU A 407 5.89 -29.83 -38.18
N ALA A 408 4.93 -29.06 -38.68
CA ALA A 408 4.95 -28.38 -39.95
C ALA A 408 5.69 -27.04 -39.98
N ASP A 409 6.07 -26.49 -38.81
CA ASP A 409 6.84 -25.24 -38.70
C ASP A 409 8.20 -25.36 -39.42
N GLU A 410 8.50 -24.44 -40.32
CA GLU A 410 9.72 -24.48 -41.17
C GLU A 410 11.01 -24.58 -40.37
N LYS A 411 11.08 -23.87 -39.19
CA LYS A 411 12.27 -23.91 -38.34
C LYS A 411 12.39 -25.25 -37.63
N VAL A 412 11.26 -25.82 -37.21
CA VAL A 412 11.23 -27.14 -36.59
C VAL A 412 11.63 -28.21 -37.58
N VAL A 413 11.07 -28.19 -38.80
CA VAL A 413 11.43 -29.12 -39.88
C VAL A 413 12.95 -29.04 -40.20
N SER A 414 13.49 -27.83 -40.34
CA SER A 414 14.93 -27.61 -40.57
C SER A 414 15.80 -28.17 -39.43
N LEU A 415 15.37 -27.99 -38.17
CA LEU A 415 16.16 -28.44 -37.01
C LEU A 415 16.03 -29.94 -36.69
N LEU A 416 15.00 -30.58 -37.22
CA LEU A 416 14.83 -32.04 -37.09
C LEU A 416 15.74 -32.82 -38.04
N GLU A 417 16.22 -32.20 -39.12
CA GLU A 417 17.17 -32.81 -40.10
C GLU A 417 16.69 -34.21 -40.56
N GLY A 418 15.40 -34.41 -40.75
CA GLY A 418 14.80 -35.69 -41.12
C GLY A 418 14.66 -36.70 -40.00
N LYS A 419 14.97 -36.35 -38.76
CA LYS A 419 14.78 -37.26 -37.62
C LYS A 419 13.32 -37.29 -37.19
N THR A 420 12.80 -38.45 -36.84
CA THR A 420 11.45 -38.60 -36.30
C THR A 420 11.47 -38.25 -34.78
N PRO A 421 10.60 -37.37 -34.30
CA PRO A 421 10.48 -37.11 -32.87
C PRO A 421 10.12 -38.37 -32.07
N LYS A 422 10.77 -38.58 -30.94
CA LYS A 422 10.41 -39.64 -29.99
C LYS A 422 9.08 -39.36 -29.29
N LYS A 423 8.83 -38.08 -29.00
CA LYS A 423 7.64 -37.64 -28.31
C LYS A 423 7.38 -36.17 -28.56
N VAL A 424 6.12 -35.77 -28.73
CA VAL A 424 5.67 -34.37 -28.74
C VAL A 424 4.77 -34.15 -27.53
N ILE A 425 5.09 -33.17 -26.73
CA ILE A 425 4.35 -32.80 -25.52
C ILE A 425 3.68 -31.47 -25.79
N VAL A 426 2.36 -31.48 -25.93
CA VAL A 426 1.57 -30.24 -26.12
C VAL A 426 0.98 -29.85 -24.75
N ILE A 427 1.29 -28.66 -24.29
CA ILE A 427 0.62 -28.01 -23.16
C ILE A 427 -0.24 -26.88 -23.73
N PRO A 428 -1.56 -27.09 -23.87
CA PRO A 428 -2.43 -26.12 -24.49
C PRO A 428 -2.29 -24.72 -23.86
N GLY A 429 -2.29 -23.70 -24.69
CA GLY A 429 -2.15 -22.32 -24.26
C GLY A 429 -0.74 -21.90 -23.78
N ARG A 430 0.26 -22.81 -23.78
CA ARG A 430 1.61 -22.50 -23.25
C ARG A 430 2.75 -22.86 -24.20
N ILE A 431 2.99 -24.14 -24.41
CA ILE A 431 4.17 -24.62 -25.13
C ILE A 431 3.93 -25.91 -25.88
N VAL A 432 4.72 -26.16 -26.92
CA VAL A 432 4.90 -27.48 -27.53
C VAL A 432 6.37 -27.86 -27.41
N ASN A 433 6.66 -29.00 -26.77
CA ASN A 433 8.02 -29.49 -26.64
C ASN A 433 8.22 -30.79 -27.44
N ILE A 434 9.11 -30.74 -28.41
CA ILE A 434 9.45 -31.85 -29.32
C ILE A 434 10.73 -32.51 -28.78
N VAL A 435 10.64 -33.78 -28.46
CA VAL A 435 11.76 -34.58 -27.96
C VAL A 435 12.30 -35.42 -29.09
N VAL A 436 13.58 -35.24 -29.41
CA VAL A 436 14.29 -35.93 -30.50
C VAL A 436 15.24 -36.97 -29.97
#